data_9fb0dfffd344bb8e94a1ca5010f15712
#
_entry.id   9fb0dfffd344bb8e94a1ca5010f15712
#
_cell.length_a   1.000
_cell.length_b   1.000
_cell.length_c   1.000
_cell.angle_alpha   90.00
_cell.angle_beta   90.00
_cell.angle_gamma   90.00
#
_symmetry.space_group_name_H-M   'P 1'
#
loop_
_entity.id
_entity.type
_entity.pdbx_description
1 polymer ?
#
loop_
_entity_poly.entity_id
_entity_poly.type
_entity_poly.pdbx_seq_one_letter_code
_entity_poly.pdbx_strand_id
1 'polypeptide(L)'
;VGMVLGALIGYTFIENRRIRLIYWGVGIPLLYLLAGGCAWLFIPLIWITEFCRFAGRRLPWWILVGGTLGIAGVTYWISWAVFPYPADRLLWAIGSYRFPLVFPQMQVIAWLAVILVPLLVARLPEKMTWRYYSGAWVLQFILMLFVLNLYGKYGIGLNKEEVMGYDYHVRMQEWDEVIAMAEKKAPDTPMSVSCLNLALAMKGQLPERMFSFYQRGKEGLLMSFVNDFTIPLVAGEPYYYLGLVNVAQQFVFEAMEAVPDYRKSVRCFKRLAETNLINGRYEVARKYLRILQHTLFYKDWATETLACLNDEDRVNAHPEYGRLRRLTPRTDFFFNPDPVSYTHLRAHETRRHL
;
A
#
# COMPACT_ATOMS: atom_id res chain seq x y z
N VAL A 1 15.21 6.38 -7.19
CA VAL A 1 15.89 7.60 -7.69
C VAL A 1 17.34 7.62 -7.21
N GLY A 2 17.64 7.42 -5.90
CA GLY A 2 19.02 7.44 -5.38
C GLY A 2 19.99 6.48 -6.10
N MET A 3 19.56 5.26 -6.41
CA MET A 3 20.35 4.29 -7.18
C MET A 3 20.66 4.78 -8.60
N VAL A 4 19.69 5.42 -9.25
CA VAL A 4 19.87 5.99 -10.59
C VAL A 4 20.88 7.13 -10.58
N LEU A 5 20.80 8.01 -9.58
CA LEU A 5 21.77 9.10 -9.41
C LEU A 5 23.18 8.57 -9.08
N GLY A 6 23.28 7.56 -8.22
CA GLY A 6 24.55 6.89 -7.93
C GLY A 6 25.19 6.27 -9.18
N ALA A 7 24.40 5.59 -10.02
CA ALA A 7 24.86 5.05 -11.29
C ALA A 7 25.26 6.16 -12.28
N LEU A 8 24.54 7.28 -12.30
CA LEU A 8 24.89 8.44 -13.12
C LEU A 8 26.24 9.05 -12.70
N ILE A 9 26.46 9.20 -11.39
CA ILE A 9 27.75 9.68 -10.85
C ILE A 9 28.88 8.75 -11.33
N GLY A 10 28.73 7.43 -11.14
CA GLY A 10 29.69 6.46 -11.67
C GLY A 10 29.95 6.61 -13.16
N TYR A 11 28.89 6.82 -13.97
CA TYR A 11 28.98 7.04 -15.39
C TYR A 11 29.84 8.28 -15.75
N THR A 12 29.75 9.35 -14.98
CA THR A 12 30.49 10.59 -15.25
C THR A 12 32.01 10.45 -15.09
N PHE A 13 32.50 9.46 -14.36
CA PHE A 13 33.93 9.19 -14.19
C PHE A 13 34.55 8.33 -15.30
N ILE A 14 33.74 7.78 -16.19
CA ILE A 14 34.22 6.88 -17.24
C ILE A 14 34.57 7.69 -18.50
N GLU A 15 35.85 7.85 -18.79
CA GLU A 15 36.30 8.57 -20.00
C GLU A 15 36.25 7.70 -21.27
N ASN A 16 36.48 6.39 -21.16
CA ASN A 16 36.59 5.50 -22.28
C ASN A 16 35.21 5.18 -22.88
N ARG A 17 35.03 5.47 -24.17
CA ARG A 17 33.75 5.24 -24.90
C ARG A 17 33.28 3.79 -24.85
N ARG A 18 34.18 2.81 -24.96
CA ARG A 18 33.81 1.39 -24.92
C ARG A 18 33.30 0.98 -23.56
N ILE A 19 33.94 1.48 -22.51
CA ILE A 19 33.53 1.20 -21.14
C ILE A 19 32.16 1.85 -20.84
N ARG A 20 31.91 3.07 -21.37
CA ARG A 20 30.59 3.72 -21.23
C ARG A 20 29.47 2.93 -21.90
N LEU A 21 29.72 2.36 -23.10
CA LEU A 21 28.77 1.48 -23.77
C LEU A 21 28.41 0.25 -22.92
N ILE A 22 29.44 -0.41 -22.38
CA ILE A 22 29.23 -1.57 -21.50
C ILE A 22 28.48 -1.16 -20.22
N TYR A 23 28.87 -0.02 -19.63
CA TYR A 23 28.30 0.45 -18.38
C TYR A 23 26.79 0.71 -18.46
N TRP A 24 26.31 1.45 -19.47
CA TRP A 24 24.86 1.65 -19.60
C TRP A 24 24.18 0.41 -20.20
N GLY A 25 24.88 -0.38 -20.99
CA GLY A 25 24.37 -1.64 -21.54
C GLY A 25 24.01 -2.66 -20.47
N VAL A 26 24.84 -2.80 -19.45
CA VAL A 26 24.57 -3.64 -18.27
C VAL A 26 23.78 -2.86 -17.20
N GLY A 27 24.05 -1.58 -17.07
CA GLY A 27 23.46 -0.73 -16.03
C GLY A 27 21.95 -0.56 -16.18
N ILE A 28 21.42 -0.42 -17.39
CA ILE A 28 19.95 -0.29 -17.61
C ILE A 28 19.20 -1.53 -17.12
N PRO A 29 19.52 -2.75 -17.54
CA PRO A 29 18.89 -3.96 -17.03
C PRO A 29 19.05 -4.14 -15.52
N LEU A 30 20.26 -3.91 -15.01
CA LEU A 30 20.53 -4.05 -13.58
C LEU A 30 19.75 -3.05 -12.73
N LEU A 31 19.73 -1.79 -13.14
CA LEU A 31 18.92 -0.75 -12.47
C LEU A 31 17.43 -1.06 -12.56
N TYR A 32 16.97 -1.62 -13.67
CA TYR A 32 15.57 -2.02 -13.80
C TYR A 32 15.20 -3.16 -12.84
N LEU A 33 16.08 -4.14 -12.67
CA LEU A 33 15.87 -5.22 -11.69
C LEU A 33 15.87 -4.71 -10.23
N LEU A 34 16.69 -3.71 -9.92
CA LEU A 34 16.83 -3.16 -8.56
C LEU A 34 15.82 -2.06 -8.24
N ALA A 35 15.50 -1.20 -9.20
CA ALA A 35 14.71 0.02 -8.99
C ALA A 35 13.39 0.06 -9.81
N GLY A 36 13.10 -1.00 -10.58
CA GLY A 36 11.92 -1.07 -11.42
C GLY A 36 11.88 0.04 -12.47
N GLY A 37 10.70 0.52 -12.82
CA GLY A 37 10.51 1.55 -13.83
C GLY A 37 11.22 2.89 -13.56
N CYS A 38 11.72 3.13 -12.32
CA CYS A 38 12.59 4.28 -12.04
C CYS A 38 13.89 4.25 -12.84
N ALA A 39 14.33 3.07 -13.29
CA ALA A 39 15.52 2.92 -14.12
C ALA A 39 15.43 3.68 -15.46
N TRP A 40 14.22 3.90 -15.97
CA TRP A 40 14.02 4.65 -17.22
C TRP A 40 14.51 6.09 -17.15
N LEU A 41 14.58 6.68 -15.94
CA LEU A 41 15.21 7.99 -15.73
C LEU A 41 16.70 8.01 -16.07
N PHE A 42 17.37 6.87 -16.02
CA PHE A 42 18.79 6.80 -16.34
C PHE A 42 19.07 7.13 -17.80
N ILE A 43 18.14 6.81 -18.70
CA ILE A 43 18.28 7.04 -20.15
C ILE A 43 18.43 8.55 -20.49
N PRO A 44 17.47 9.42 -20.17
CA PRO A 44 17.59 10.85 -20.45
C PRO A 44 18.78 11.49 -19.71
N LEU A 45 19.12 11.01 -18.52
CA LEU A 45 20.28 11.51 -17.79
C LEU A 45 21.60 11.16 -18.47
N ILE A 46 21.73 9.95 -19.04
CA ILE A 46 22.89 9.60 -19.89
C ILE A 46 22.96 10.54 -21.10
N TRP A 47 21.84 10.78 -21.79
CA TRP A 47 21.83 11.67 -22.96
C TRP A 47 22.28 13.08 -22.62
N ILE A 48 21.79 13.63 -21.50
CA ILE A 48 22.19 14.95 -21.01
C ILE A 48 23.70 14.97 -20.68
N THR A 49 24.19 13.93 -20.01
CA THR A 49 25.60 13.83 -19.62
C THR A 49 26.51 13.74 -20.84
N GLU A 50 26.17 12.92 -21.83
CA GLU A 50 26.91 12.83 -23.09
C GLU A 50 26.90 14.17 -23.85
N PHE A 51 25.78 14.86 -23.85
CA PHE A 51 25.66 16.15 -24.50
C PHE A 51 26.46 17.25 -23.79
N CYS A 52 26.39 17.34 -22.47
CA CYS A 52 26.98 18.43 -21.67
C CYS A 52 28.46 18.19 -21.35
N ARG A 53 28.80 16.98 -20.88
CA ARG A 53 30.15 16.69 -20.34
C ARG A 53 31.12 16.14 -21.36
N PHE A 54 30.66 15.33 -22.29
CA PHE A 54 31.55 14.64 -23.25
C PHE A 54 31.53 15.26 -24.66
N ALA A 55 31.35 16.56 -24.76
CA ALA A 55 31.20 17.29 -26.03
C ALA A 55 32.20 16.91 -27.15
N GLY A 56 33.48 16.70 -26.80
CA GLY A 56 34.53 16.29 -27.73
C GLY A 56 34.71 14.76 -27.90
N ARG A 57 34.13 13.94 -27.01
CA ARG A 57 34.26 12.48 -27.00
C ARG A 57 32.90 11.78 -26.97
N ARG A 58 31.85 12.43 -27.54
CA ARG A 58 30.49 11.90 -27.55
C ARG A 58 30.42 10.57 -28.27
N LEU A 59 29.49 9.75 -27.82
CA LEU A 59 29.00 8.62 -28.59
C LEU A 59 28.18 9.15 -29.78
N PRO A 60 28.22 8.49 -30.97
CA PRO A 60 27.30 8.81 -32.04
C PRO A 60 25.85 8.76 -31.55
N TRP A 61 25.06 9.78 -31.87
CA TRP A 61 23.70 9.94 -31.37
C TRP A 61 22.80 8.73 -31.67
N TRP A 62 22.97 8.10 -32.80
CA TRP A 62 22.19 6.92 -33.18
C TRP A 62 22.56 5.67 -32.33
N ILE A 63 23.82 5.52 -31.90
CA ILE A 63 24.23 4.47 -30.95
C ILE A 63 23.67 4.80 -29.57
N LEU A 64 23.74 6.06 -29.16
CA LEU A 64 23.27 6.49 -27.85
C LEU A 64 21.76 6.31 -27.72
N VAL A 65 20.98 6.88 -28.64
CA VAL A 65 19.51 6.82 -28.58
C VAL A 65 19.03 5.43 -28.97
N GLY A 66 19.44 4.90 -30.10
CA GLY A 66 19.01 3.59 -30.60
C GLY A 66 19.45 2.45 -29.67
N GLY A 67 20.69 2.49 -29.17
CA GLY A 67 21.21 1.47 -28.26
C GLY A 67 20.53 1.49 -26.89
N THR A 68 20.37 2.66 -26.26
CA THR A 68 19.70 2.76 -24.95
C THR A 68 18.23 2.36 -25.01
N LEU A 69 17.50 2.82 -26.05
CA LEU A 69 16.10 2.44 -26.24
C LEU A 69 15.96 0.96 -26.63
N GLY A 70 16.88 0.42 -27.43
CA GLY A 70 16.90 -1.01 -27.77
C GLY A 70 17.10 -1.89 -26.55
N ILE A 71 18.08 -1.57 -25.67
CA ILE A 71 18.30 -2.31 -24.42
C ILE A 71 17.12 -2.16 -23.47
N ALA A 72 16.55 -0.96 -23.37
CA ALA A 72 15.34 -0.75 -22.56
C ALA A 72 14.17 -1.61 -23.07
N GLY A 73 13.95 -1.65 -24.38
CA GLY A 73 12.92 -2.49 -24.99
C GLY A 73 13.12 -3.97 -24.76
N VAL A 74 14.35 -4.47 -24.91
CA VAL A 74 14.69 -5.87 -24.61
C VAL A 74 14.52 -6.18 -23.14
N THR A 75 14.98 -5.29 -22.24
CA THR A 75 14.82 -5.45 -20.78
C THR A 75 13.35 -5.52 -20.41
N TYR A 76 12.53 -4.62 -20.95
CA TYR A 76 11.09 -4.63 -20.74
C TYR A 76 10.42 -5.90 -21.24
N TRP A 77 10.75 -6.33 -22.47
CA TRP A 77 10.20 -7.54 -23.08
C TRP A 77 10.54 -8.80 -22.30
N ILE A 78 11.80 -8.96 -21.87
CA ILE A 78 12.22 -10.08 -21.01
C ILE A 78 11.46 -10.05 -19.69
N SER A 79 11.31 -8.87 -19.07
CA SER A 79 10.60 -8.72 -17.81
C SER A 79 9.13 -9.08 -17.95
N TRP A 80 8.49 -8.70 -19.04
CA TRP A 80 7.11 -9.08 -19.33
C TRP A 80 6.95 -10.60 -19.55
N ALA A 81 7.92 -11.27 -20.14
CA ALA A 81 7.90 -12.71 -20.35
C ALA A 81 8.15 -13.51 -19.05
N VAL A 82 8.96 -12.96 -18.12
CA VAL A 82 9.39 -13.68 -16.90
C VAL A 82 8.50 -13.38 -15.70
N PHE A 83 8.04 -12.14 -15.53
CA PHE A 83 7.29 -11.74 -14.35
C PHE A 83 5.77 -11.79 -14.59
N PRO A 84 4.99 -12.36 -13.66
CA PRO A 84 3.54 -12.46 -13.77
C PRO A 84 2.84 -11.14 -13.40
N TYR A 85 3.28 -10.03 -13.99
CA TYR A 85 2.70 -8.70 -13.75
C TYR A 85 2.13 -8.12 -15.05
N PRO A 86 1.06 -7.32 -14.99
CA PRO A 86 0.55 -6.57 -16.12
C PRO A 86 1.62 -5.66 -16.74
N ALA A 87 1.56 -5.49 -18.06
CA ALA A 87 2.56 -4.76 -18.84
C ALA A 87 2.73 -3.29 -18.39
N ASP A 88 1.62 -2.62 -18.04
CA ASP A 88 1.62 -1.26 -17.52
C ASP A 88 2.37 -1.14 -16.19
N ARG A 89 2.28 -2.16 -15.33
CA ARG A 89 2.97 -2.22 -14.04
C ARG A 89 4.48 -2.41 -14.19
N LEU A 90 4.90 -3.12 -15.21
CA LEU A 90 6.31 -3.29 -15.52
C LEU A 90 6.90 -2.03 -16.14
N LEU A 91 6.12 -1.30 -16.93
CA LEU A 91 6.59 -0.09 -17.60
C LEU A 91 6.75 1.08 -16.63
N TRP A 92 5.79 1.28 -15.72
CA TRP A 92 5.76 2.44 -14.82
C TRP A 92 6.06 2.04 -13.38
N ALA A 93 7.05 2.68 -12.74
CA ALA A 93 7.36 2.47 -11.32
C ALA A 93 6.18 2.82 -10.39
N ILE A 94 5.26 3.63 -10.86
CA ILE A 94 4.16 4.22 -10.10
C ILE A 94 3.10 3.17 -9.73
N GLY A 95 2.83 2.23 -10.64
CA GLY A 95 1.79 1.21 -10.46
C GLY A 95 2.20 -0.01 -9.61
N SER A 96 3.49 -0.16 -9.25
CA SER A 96 4.01 -1.40 -8.64
C SER A 96 3.63 -1.57 -7.16
N TYR A 97 3.42 -0.48 -6.43
CA TYR A 97 3.30 -0.51 -4.97
C TYR A 97 1.90 -0.26 -4.45
N ARG A 98 1.05 0.43 -5.19
CA ARG A 98 -0.31 0.79 -4.75
C ARG A 98 -1.28 0.91 -5.91
N PHE A 99 -2.52 1.21 -5.57
CA PHE A 99 -3.66 1.32 -6.46
C PHE A 99 -3.43 2.29 -7.61
N PRO A 100 -3.97 1.98 -8.78
CA PRO A 100 -3.83 2.81 -9.98
C PRO A 100 -4.46 4.21 -9.83
N LEU A 101 -5.26 4.44 -8.80
CA LEU A 101 -5.99 5.70 -8.58
C LEU A 101 -5.17 6.81 -7.91
N VAL A 102 -4.00 6.50 -7.34
CA VAL A 102 -3.15 7.53 -6.73
C VAL A 102 -1.99 7.81 -7.66
N PHE A 103 -2.15 8.81 -8.50
CA PHE A 103 -1.05 9.37 -9.28
C PHE A 103 -0.08 10.07 -8.31
N PRO A 104 1.15 9.59 -8.11
CA PRO A 104 2.07 10.16 -7.14
C PRO A 104 2.69 11.43 -7.71
N GLN A 105 1.98 12.53 -7.57
CA GLN A 105 2.40 13.86 -8.06
C GLN A 105 3.84 14.18 -7.68
N MET A 106 4.25 13.84 -6.46
CA MET A 106 5.61 14.08 -5.98
C MET A 106 6.67 13.23 -6.69
N GLN A 107 6.35 12.02 -7.09
CA GLN A 107 7.28 11.20 -7.86
C GLN A 107 7.52 11.81 -9.24
N VAL A 108 6.48 12.32 -9.88
CA VAL A 108 6.59 13.01 -11.17
C VAL A 108 7.37 14.31 -11.03
N ILE A 109 7.10 15.11 -10.01
CA ILE A 109 7.86 16.33 -9.71
C ILE A 109 9.34 15.99 -9.46
N ALA A 110 9.62 14.94 -8.67
CA ALA A 110 10.99 14.48 -8.44
C ALA A 110 11.67 14.02 -9.75
N TRP A 111 10.97 13.34 -10.65
CA TRP A 111 11.50 12.93 -11.93
C TRP A 111 11.80 14.14 -12.83
N LEU A 112 10.87 15.08 -12.91
CA LEU A 112 11.08 16.32 -13.66
C LEU A 112 12.26 17.12 -13.09
N ALA A 113 12.37 17.22 -11.77
CA ALA A 113 13.50 17.91 -11.13
C ALA A 113 14.83 17.24 -11.45
N VAL A 114 14.91 15.90 -11.39
CA VAL A 114 16.13 15.14 -11.73
C VAL A 114 16.57 15.35 -13.17
N ILE A 115 15.65 15.61 -14.10
CA ILE A 115 15.96 15.90 -15.51
C ILE A 115 16.29 17.37 -15.72
N LEU A 116 15.50 18.28 -15.16
CA LEU A 116 15.61 19.72 -15.41
C LEU A 116 16.78 20.37 -14.68
N VAL A 117 17.09 19.94 -13.44
CA VAL A 117 18.18 20.55 -12.67
C VAL A 117 19.54 20.42 -13.35
N PRO A 118 19.97 19.26 -13.87
CA PRO A 118 21.22 19.14 -14.61
C PRO A 118 21.26 20.02 -15.88
N LEU A 119 20.14 20.13 -16.60
CA LEU A 119 20.04 21.00 -17.78
C LEU A 119 20.19 22.48 -17.44
N LEU A 120 19.59 22.91 -16.33
CA LEU A 120 19.72 24.30 -15.85
C LEU A 120 21.15 24.57 -15.39
N VAL A 121 21.75 23.66 -14.63
CA VAL A 121 23.13 23.78 -14.14
C VAL A 121 24.12 23.80 -15.31
N ALA A 122 23.89 23.02 -16.36
CA ALA A 122 24.73 23.02 -17.57
C ALA A 122 24.70 24.34 -18.36
N ARG A 123 23.70 25.20 -18.13
CA ARG A 123 23.56 26.53 -18.75
C ARG A 123 24.21 27.65 -17.92
N LEU A 124 24.66 27.36 -16.69
CA LEU A 124 25.32 28.36 -15.86
C LEU A 124 26.73 28.66 -16.39
N PRO A 125 27.16 29.95 -16.37
CA PRO A 125 28.48 30.33 -16.86
C PRO A 125 29.60 29.71 -16.00
N GLU A 126 30.63 29.16 -16.65
CA GLU A 126 31.77 28.50 -15.98
C GLU A 126 32.56 29.40 -15.01
N LYS A 127 32.42 30.74 -15.13
CA LYS A 127 33.15 31.72 -14.33
C LYS A 127 32.31 32.29 -13.16
N MET A 128 31.43 31.50 -12.58
CA MET A 128 30.73 31.95 -11.35
C MET A 128 31.67 31.93 -10.16
N THR A 129 31.78 33.08 -9.49
CA THR A 129 32.61 33.19 -8.28
C THR A 129 32.02 32.36 -7.11
N TRP A 130 32.88 31.89 -6.19
CA TRP A 130 32.50 31.11 -5.02
C TRP A 130 31.32 31.69 -4.22
N ARG A 131 31.22 33.03 -4.15
CA ARG A 131 30.09 33.74 -3.52
C ARG A 131 28.73 33.42 -4.16
N TYR A 132 28.67 33.34 -5.47
CA TYR A 132 27.44 32.99 -6.17
C TYR A 132 27.06 31.52 -5.99
N TYR A 133 28.06 30.63 -5.94
CA TYR A 133 27.81 29.22 -5.64
C TYR A 133 27.27 29.03 -4.23
N SER A 134 27.83 29.69 -3.22
CA SER A 134 27.32 29.59 -1.84
C SER A 134 25.91 30.17 -1.71
N GLY A 135 25.61 31.30 -2.36
CA GLY A 135 24.25 31.86 -2.38
C GLY A 135 23.26 30.94 -3.09
N ALA A 136 23.63 30.30 -4.21
CA ALA A 136 22.78 29.35 -4.94
C ALA A 136 22.49 28.10 -4.10
N TRP A 137 23.47 27.58 -3.36
CA TRP A 137 23.29 26.45 -2.45
C TRP A 137 22.32 26.77 -1.31
N VAL A 138 22.47 27.96 -0.71
CA VAL A 138 21.57 28.43 0.35
C VAL A 138 20.15 28.58 -0.18
N LEU A 139 19.99 29.21 -1.35
CA LEU A 139 18.68 29.38 -1.97
C LEU A 139 18.03 28.02 -2.30
N GLN A 140 18.81 27.09 -2.85
CA GLN A 140 18.33 25.74 -3.15
C GLN A 140 17.91 24.99 -1.89
N PHE A 141 18.66 25.12 -0.79
CA PHE A 141 18.32 24.51 0.50
C PHE A 141 17.03 25.11 1.08
N ILE A 142 16.88 26.45 1.02
CA ILE A 142 15.65 27.12 1.45
C ILE A 142 14.45 26.69 0.61
N LEU A 143 14.62 26.62 -0.72
CA LEU A 143 13.58 26.15 -1.63
C LEU A 143 13.19 24.69 -1.35
N MET A 144 14.16 23.83 -1.09
CA MET A 144 13.93 22.44 -0.71
C MET A 144 13.14 22.34 0.60
N LEU A 145 13.52 23.11 1.63
CA LEU A 145 12.78 23.17 2.90
C LEU A 145 11.36 23.71 2.72
N PHE A 146 11.19 24.71 1.87
CA PHE A 146 9.86 25.26 1.55
C PHE A 146 8.98 24.24 0.84
N VAL A 147 9.51 23.53 -0.16
CA VAL A 147 8.79 22.44 -0.87
C VAL A 147 8.46 21.30 0.09
N LEU A 148 9.40 20.89 0.95
CA LEU A 148 9.16 19.87 1.98
C LEU A 148 8.07 20.29 2.96
N ASN A 149 8.05 21.55 3.38
CA ASN A 149 7.02 22.10 4.28
C ASN A 149 5.64 22.09 3.59
N LEU A 150 5.57 22.60 2.35
CA LEU A 150 4.33 22.55 1.56
C LEU A 150 3.83 21.12 1.38
N TYR A 151 4.72 20.21 1.07
CA TYR A 151 4.37 18.80 0.91
C TYR A 151 3.93 18.16 2.22
N GLY A 152 4.63 18.44 3.31
CA GLY A 152 4.25 17.98 4.65
C GLY A 152 2.85 18.44 5.01
N LYS A 153 2.51 19.69 4.65
CA LYS A 153 1.21 20.29 4.98
C LYS A 153 0.05 19.81 4.09
N TYR A 154 0.30 19.63 2.79
CA TYR A 154 -0.76 19.37 1.80
C TYR A 154 -0.68 18.02 1.10
N GLY A 155 0.48 17.38 1.09
CA GLY A 155 0.71 16.11 0.37
C GLY A 155 0.75 14.87 1.26
N ILE A 156 1.06 15.02 2.53
CA ILE A 156 1.02 13.92 3.50
C ILE A 156 -0.40 13.83 4.02
N GLY A 157 -1.12 12.78 3.68
CA GLY A 157 -2.46 12.52 4.21
C GLY A 157 -2.38 12.06 5.67
N LEU A 158 -2.14 12.98 6.61
CA LEU A 158 -2.04 12.69 8.04
C LEU A 158 -3.27 11.94 8.59
N ASN A 159 -4.44 12.20 8.01
CA ASN A 159 -5.65 11.45 8.36
C ASN A 159 -5.58 9.97 7.98
N LYS A 160 -4.85 9.63 6.93
CA LYS A 160 -4.62 8.22 6.53
C LYS A 160 -3.63 7.54 7.48
N GLU A 161 -2.61 8.25 7.93
CA GLU A 161 -1.66 7.77 8.94
C GLU A 161 -2.36 7.52 10.27
N GLU A 162 -3.25 8.44 10.68
CA GLU A 162 -4.08 8.27 11.87
C GLU A 162 -4.91 6.98 11.79
N VAL A 163 -5.68 6.78 10.70
CA VAL A 163 -6.47 5.56 10.50
C VAL A 163 -5.60 4.30 10.52
N MET A 164 -4.42 4.35 9.91
CA MET A 164 -3.49 3.21 9.94
C MET A 164 -2.98 2.90 11.34
N GLY A 165 -2.76 3.93 12.17
CA GLY A 165 -2.39 3.76 13.58
C GLY A 165 -3.49 3.06 14.37
N TYR A 166 -4.74 3.54 14.26
CA TYR A 166 -5.89 2.90 14.87
C TYR A 166 -6.08 1.45 14.43
N ASP A 167 -6.01 1.18 13.11
CA ASP A 167 -6.10 -0.17 12.56
C ASP A 167 -4.99 -1.10 13.08
N TYR A 168 -3.77 -0.58 13.20
CA TYR A 168 -2.65 -1.34 13.73
C TYR A 168 -2.90 -1.80 15.17
N HIS A 169 -3.25 -0.88 16.08
CA HIS A 169 -3.48 -1.21 17.48
C HIS A 169 -4.72 -2.10 17.67
N VAL A 170 -5.78 -1.91 16.87
CA VAL A 170 -6.94 -2.83 16.86
C VAL A 170 -6.53 -4.25 16.47
N ARG A 171 -5.70 -4.40 15.45
CA ARG A 171 -5.20 -5.71 15.02
C ARG A 171 -4.30 -6.39 16.03
N MET A 172 -3.53 -5.61 16.78
CA MET A 172 -2.69 -6.11 17.86
C MET A 172 -3.47 -6.29 19.18
N GLN A 173 -4.76 -5.93 19.19
CA GLN A 173 -5.64 -5.96 20.38
C GLN A 173 -5.11 -5.09 21.53
N GLU A 174 -4.38 -4.05 21.19
CA GLU A 174 -3.81 -3.07 22.12
C GLU A 174 -4.86 -1.98 22.42
N TRP A 175 -5.94 -2.37 23.08
CA TRP A 175 -7.12 -1.51 23.30
C TRP A 175 -6.80 -0.24 24.08
N ASP A 176 -5.89 -0.32 25.05
CA ASP A 176 -5.48 0.83 25.87
C ASP A 176 -4.74 1.87 25.01
N GLU A 177 -3.91 1.42 24.06
CA GLU A 177 -3.22 2.32 23.12
C GLU A 177 -4.19 3.02 22.17
N VAL A 178 -5.23 2.32 21.70
CA VAL A 178 -6.29 2.93 20.88
C VAL A 178 -6.97 4.07 21.65
N ILE A 179 -7.30 3.84 22.94
CA ILE A 179 -7.94 4.84 23.79
C ILE A 179 -6.98 6.00 24.07
N ALA A 180 -5.72 5.72 24.40
CA ALA A 180 -4.69 6.72 24.65
C ALA A 180 -4.42 7.61 23.43
N MET A 181 -4.44 7.04 22.20
CA MET A 181 -4.37 7.82 20.96
C MET A 181 -5.53 8.81 20.85
N ALA A 182 -6.76 8.36 21.17
CA ALA A 182 -7.95 9.20 21.10
C ALA A 182 -7.97 10.29 22.17
N GLU A 183 -7.43 10.04 23.35
CA GLU A 183 -7.26 11.03 24.43
C GLU A 183 -6.24 12.11 24.04
N LYS A 184 -5.16 11.72 23.36
CA LYS A 184 -4.13 12.63 22.89
C LYS A 184 -4.61 13.51 21.73
N LYS A 185 -5.34 12.94 20.81
CA LYS A 185 -5.94 13.62 19.65
C LYS A 185 -7.27 12.95 19.31
N ALA A 186 -8.36 13.70 19.47
CA ALA A 186 -9.68 13.20 19.14
C ALA A 186 -9.78 12.71 17.70
N PRO A 187 -10.30 11.48 17.46
CA PRO A 187 -10.42 10.93 16.12
C PRO A 187 -11.48 11.69 15.32
N ASP A 188 -11.19 11.92 14.04
CA ASP A 188 -12.07 12.71 13.15
C ASP A 188 -12.72 11.87 12.04
N THR A 189 -12.11 10.74 11.65
CA THR A 189 -12.66 9.89 10.60
C THR A 189 -13.65 8.87 11.16
N PRO A 190 -14.69 8.44 10.39
CA PRO A 190 -15.59 7.37 10.83
C PRO A 190 -14.85 6.08 11.21
N MET A 191 -13.79 5.73 10.48
CA MET A 191 -12.94 4.56 10.76
C MET A 191 -12.23 4.67 12.10
N SER A 192 -11.60 5.82 12.39
CA SER A 192 -10.91 6.04 13.67
C SER A 192 -11.89 6.03 14.85
N VAL A 193 -13.08 6.64 14.69
CA VAL A 193 -14.14 6.64 15.70
C VAL A 193 -14.68 5.22 15.93
N SER A 194 -14.87 4.44 14.86
CA SER A 194 -15.31 3.04 14.99
C SER A 194 -14.28 2.16 15.70
N CYS A 195 -12.99 2.34 15.43
CA CYS A 195 -11.90 1.67 16.14
C CYS A 195 -11.87 2.04 17.62
N LEU A 196 -12.06 3.33 17.97
CA LEU A 196 -12.15 3.79 19.35
C LEU A 196 -13.34 3.18 20.06
N ASN A 197 -14.53 3.22 19.46
CA ASN A 197 -15.74 2.65 20.05
C ASN A 197 -15.60 1.14 20.25
N LEU A 198 -14.96 0.43 19.33
CA LEU A 198 -14.62 -0.98 19.50
C LEU A 198 -13.70 -1.19 20.71
N ALA A 199 -12.64 -0.38 20.84
CA ALA A 199 -11.71 -0.50 21.97
C ALA A 199 -12.41 -0.23 23.31
N LEU A 200 -13.25 0.80 23.38
CA LEU A 200 -14.07 1.08 24.56
C LEU A 200 -15.02 -0.09 24.89
N ALA A 201 -15.62 -0.71 23.87
CA ALA A 201 -16.47 -1.89 24.05
C ALA A 201 -15.69 -3.09 24.59
N MET A 202 -14.50 -3.36 24.05
CA MET A 202 -13.64 -4.47 24.48
C MET A 202 -13.13 -4.29 25.91
N LYS A 203 -12.99 -3.04 26.37
CA LYS A 203 -12.65 -2.69 27.77
C LYS A 203 -13.87 -2.55 28.69
N GLY A 204 -15.11 -2.71 28.18
CA GLY A 204 -16.34 -2.53 28.95
C GLY A 204 -16.66 -1.08 29.30
N GLN A 205 -16.01 -0.11 28.65
CA GLN A 205 -16.13 1.33 28.97
C GLN A 205 -17.02 2.08 27.97
N LEU A 206 -17.59 1.39 26.99
CA LEU A 206 -18.35 2.04 25.90
C LEU A 206 -19.55 2.85 26.41
N PRO A 207 -20.42 2.35 27.33
CA PRO A 207 -21.60 3.11 27.79
C PRO A 207 -21.22 4.41 28.52
N GLU A 208 -20.10 4.40 29.24
CA GLU A 208 -19.70 5.51 30.12
C GLU A 208 -18.90 6.57 29.37
N ARG A 209 -18.09 6.16 28.38
CA ARG A 209 -17.09 7.02 27.76
C ARG A 209 -17.35 7.35 26.29
N MET A 210 -18.27 6.66 25.63
CA MET A 210 -18.53 6.86 24.20
C MET A 210 -18.79 8.34 23.85
N PHE A 211 -19.63 9.01 24.66
CA PHE A 211 -20.01 10.41 24.43
C PHE A 211 -18.99 11.44 24.92
N SER A 212 -17.90 10.99 25.56
CA SER A 212 -16.76 11.86 25.87
C SER A 212 -15.96 12.21 24.62
N PHE A 213 -16.17 11.49 23.53
CA PHE A 213 -15.52 11.70 22.25
C PHE A 213 -16.54 12.08 21.18
N TYR A 214 -16.06 12.81 20.15
CA TYR A 214 -16.91 13.16 19.03
C TYR A 214 -17.39 11.89 18.29
N GLN A 215 -18.70 11.80 18.06
CA GLN A 215 -19.33 10.65 17.38
C GLN A 215 -19.73 10.99 15.96
N ARG A 216 -19.62 10.01 15.05
CA ARG A 216 -19.99 10.10 13.64
C ARG A 216 -21.32 9.40 13.33
N GLY A 217 -22.28 9.46 14.25
CA GLY A 217 -23.56 8.77 14.12
C GLY A 217 -23.39 7.25 14.02
N LYS A 218 -24.21 6.61 13.21
CA LYS A 218 -24.16 5.15 13.01
C LYS A 218 -22.81 4.65 12.48
N GLU A 219 -22.17 5.41 11.62
CA GLU A 219 -20.89 5.05 11.01
C GLU A 219 -19.72 5.01 12.02
N GLY A 220 -19.87 5.72 13.15
CA GLY A 220 -18.89 5.65 14.24
C GLY A 220 -19.00 4.37 15.08
N LEU A 221 -20.08 3.60 14.94
CA LEU A 221 -20.28 2.31 15.61
C LEU A 221 -20.08 1.15 14.66
N LEU A 222 -20.93 1.08 13.64
CA LEU A 222 -20.93 0.03 12.62
C LEU A 222 -20.94 0.68 11.24
N MET A 223 -19.82 0.62 10.57
CA MET A 223 -19.67 1.20 9.25
C MET A 223 -20.44 0.40 8.21
N SER A 224 -21.09 1.11 7.29
CA SER A 224 -21.70 0.50 6.12
C SER A 224 -20.61 -0.06 5.19
N PHE A 225 -20.99 -1.08 4.42
CA PHE A 225 -20.09 -1.65 3.42
C PHE A 225 -19.80 -0.61 2.30
N VAL A 226 -18.53 -0.47 1.98
CA VAL A 226 -18.05 0.32 0.83
C VAL A 226 -17.17 -0.57 -0.03
N ASN A 227 -17.43 -0.61 -1.33
CA ASN A 227 -16.62 -1.40 -2.24
C ASN A 227 -15.25 -0.75 -2.43
N ASP A 228 -14.32 -1.12 -1.57
CA ASP A 228 -12.91 -0.73 -1.54
C ASP A 228 -12.11 -1.90 -0.95
N PHE A 229 -10.82 -1.85 -1.13
CA PHE A 229 -9.94 -2.92 -0.62
C PHE A 229 -9.32 -2.61 0.75
N THR A 230 -9.47 -1.39 1.27
CA THR A 230 -8.91 -0.95 2.55
C THR A 230 -9.99 -0.74 3.59
N ILE A 231 -11.04 0.00 3.24
CA ILE A 231 -12.13 0.37 4.15
C ILE A 231 -12.81 -0.87 4.76
N PRO A 232 -13.17 -1.90 3.98
CA PRO A 232 -13.83 -3.08 4.55
C PRO A 232 -12.96 -3.85 5.55
N LEU A 233 -11.64 -3.78 5.44
CA LEU A 233 -10.75 -4.45 6.39
C LEU A 233 -10.81 -3.83 7.78
N VAL A 234 -10.99 -2.52 7.88
CA VAL A 234 -11.15 -1.81 9.15
C VAL A 234 -12.59 -1.90 9.62
N ALA A 235 -13.55 -1.65 8.71
CA ALA A 235 -14.97 -1.68 9.00
C ALA A 235 -15.48 -3.07 9.42
N GLY A 236 -14.85 -4.14 9.01
CA GLY A 236 -15.20 -5.51 9.37
C GLY A 236 -14.80 -5.91 10.80
N GLU A 237 -13.85 -5.20 11.43
CA GLU A 237 -13.37 -5.56 12.77
C GLU A 237 -14.45 -5.48 13.86
N PRO A 238 -15.27 -4.41 13.97
CA PRO A 238 -16.37 -4.40 14.95
C PRO A 238 -17.35 -5.56 14.78
N TYR A 239 -17.72 -5.90 13.55
CA TYR A 239 -18.60 -7.04 13.29
C TYR A 239 -17.99 -8.37 13.74
N TYR A 240 -16.70 -8.55 13.51
CA TYR A 240 -15.99 -9.74 13.96
C TYR A 240 -16.05 -9.88 15.49
N TYR A 241 -15.68 -8.84 16.23
CA TYR A 241 -15.65 -8.87 17.69
C TYR A 241 -17.05 -8.95 18.33
N LEU A 242 -18.09 -8.49 17.62
CA LEU A 242 -19.48 -8.67 18.04
C LEU A 242 -20.03 -10.09 17.79
N GLY A 243 -19.28 -10.97 17.14
CA GLY A 243 -19.72 -12.31 16.77
C GLY A 243 -20.53 -12.38 15.47
N LEU A 244 -20.68 -11.28 14.75
CA LEU A 244 -21.30 -11.23 13.42
C LEU A 244 -20.30 -11.73 12.36
N VAL A 245 -19.84 -12.97 12.55
CA VAL A 245 -18.68 -13.55 11.85
C VAL A 245 -18.92 -13.64 10.34
N ASN A 246 -20.15 -13.94 9.91
CA ASN A 246 -20.47 -14.03 8.47
C ASN A 246 -20.44 -12.66 7.80
N VAL A 247 -20.86 -11.60 8.49
CA VAL A 247 -20.74 -10.22 8.00
C VAL A 247 -19.29 -9.81 7.88
N ALA A 248 -18.48 -10.07 8.92
CA ALA A 248 -17.04 -9.83 8.86
C ALA A 248 -16.35 -10.61 7.73
N GLN A 249 -16.76 -11.86 7.50
CA GLN A 249 -16.27 -12.69 6.38
C GLN A 249 -16.59 -12.06 5.03
N GLN A 250 -17.81 -11.53 4.86
CA GLN A 250 -18.21 -10.85 3.63
C GLN A 250 -17.34 -9.61 3.39
N PHE A 251 -17.16 -8.74 4.38
CA PHE A 251 -16.33 -7.54 4.26
C PHE A 251 -14.92 -7.88 3.78
N VAL A 252 -14.33 -8.92 4.35
CA VAL A 252 -12.97 -9.34 3.99
C VAL A 252 -12.90 -9.99 2.62
N PHE A 253 -13.92 -10.76 2.24
CA PHE A 253 -13.99 -11.39 0.93
C PHE A 253 -14.12 -10.33 -0.18
N GLU A 254 -15.00 -9.37 0.00
CA GLU A 254 -15.19 -8.25 -0.92
C GLU A 254 -13.93 -7.37 -1.01
N ALA A 255 -13.28 -7.09 0.14
CA ALA A 255 -12.00 -6.39 0.15
C ALA A 255 -10.93 -7.13 -0.67
N MET A 256 -10.90 -8.46 -0.58
CA MET A 256 -9.95 -9.28 -1.32
C MET A 256 -10.22 -9.27 -2.83
N GLU A 257 -11.49 -9.27 -3.24
CA GLU A 257 -11.87 -9.20 -4.65
C GLU A 257 -11.67 -7.80 -5.24
N ALA A 258 -11.77 -6.75 -4.40
CA ALA A 258 -11.49 -5.37 -4.82
C ALA A 258 -9.99 -5.09 -5.06
N VAL A 259 -9.07 -5.97 -4.61
CA VAL A 259 -7.62 -5.80 -4.88
C VAL A 259 -7.36 -6.02 -6.36
N PRO A 260 -6.82 -5.02 -7.09
CA PRO A 260 -6.56 -5.15 -8.51
C PRO A 260 -5.47 -6.18 -8.83
N ASP A 261 -5.41 -6.60 -10.10
CA ASP A 261 -4.38 -7.47 -10.68
C ASP A 261 -4.33 -8.88 -10.08
N TYR A 262 -5.47 -9.41 -9.64
CA TYR A 262 -5.59 -10.74 -9.04
C TYR A 262 -4.68 -10.96 -7.81
N ARG A 263 -4.15 -9.89 -7.24
CA ARG A 263 -3.36 -9.96 -6.00
C ARG A 263 -4.27 -10.30 -4.84
N LYS A 264 -3.75 -11.05 -3.88
CA LYS A 264 -4.49 -11.44 -2.69
C LYS A 264 -3.79 -10.91 -1.44
N SER A 265 -4.57 -10.41 -0.52
CA SER A 265 -4.07 -9.89 0.76
C SER A 265 -3.89 -11.03 1.76
N VAL A 266 -2.70 -11.13 2.33
CA VAL A 266 -2.40 -12.12 3.39
C VAL A 266 -3.26 -11.86 4.64
N ARG A 267 -3.56 -10.59 4.94
CA ARG A 267 -4.48 -10.19 6.01
C ARG A 267 -5.89 -10.75 5.78
N CYS A 268 -6.38 -10.68 4.53
CA CYS A 268 -7.67 -11.26 4.17
C CYS A 268 -7.69 -12.78 4.38
N PHE A 269 -6.65 -13.48 3.96
CA PHE A 269 -6.56 -14.92 4.18
C PHE A 269 -6.57 -15.30 5.66
N LYS A 270 -5.89 -14.53 6.52
CA LYS A 270 -5.93 -14.75 7.96
C LYS A 270 -7.36 -14.64 8.48
N ARG A 271 -8.05 -13.53 8.20
CA ARG A 271 -9.42 -13.32 8.68
C ARG A 271 -10.40 -14.35 8.09
N LEU A 272 -10.22 -14.76 6.82
CA LEU A 272 -11.02 -15.83 6.21
C LEU A 272 -10.75 -17.20 6.86
N ALA A 273 -9.53 -17.48 7.27
CA ALA A 273 -9.22 -18.68 8.04
C ALA A 273 -9.92 -18.68 9.40
N GLU A 274 -9.81 -17.56 10.14
CA GLU A 274 -10.44 -17.37 11.46
C GLU A 274 -11.96 -17.50 11.39
N THR A 275 -12.62 -16.80 10.46
CA THR A 275 -14.07 -16.83 10.32
C THR A 275 -14.60 -18.22 9.94
N ASN A 276 -13.91 -18.94 9.06
CA ASN A 276 -14.28 -20.31 8.71
C ASN A 276 -14.02 -21.29 9.86
N LEU A 277 -12.97 -21.09 10.66
CA LEU A 277 -12.68 -21.88 11.84
C LEU A 277 -13.78 -21.69 12.91
N ILE A 278 -14.20 -20.46 13.16
CA ILE A 278 -15.28 -20.13 14.08
C ILE A 278 -16.59 -20.78 13.62
N ASN A 279 -16.89 -20.75 12.32
CA ASN A 279 -18.07 -21.34 11.73
C ASN A 279 -18.01 -22.89 11.62
N GLY A 280 -16.94 -23.55 12.06
CA GLY A 280 -16.75 -25.00 11.95
C GLY A 280 -16.48 -25.49 10.53
N ARG A 281 -16.21 -24.58 9.58
CA ARG A 281 -15.89 -24.95 8.19
C ARG A 281 -14.39 -25.26 8.06
N TYR A 282 -13.97 -26.32 8.74
CA TYR A 282 -12.54 -26.66 8.91
C TYR A 282 -11.79 -26.93 7.60
N GLU A 283 -12.45 -27.52 6.59
CA GLU A 283 -11.81 -27.78 5.29
C GLU A 283 -11.48 -26.49 4.54
N VAL A 284 -12.34 -25.48 4.66
CA VAL A 284 -12.12 -24.17 4.05
C VAL A 284 -11.02 -23.42 4.82
N ALA A 285 -11.09 -23.44 6.17
CA ALA A 285 -10.05 -22.86 7.02
C ALA A 285 -8.67 -23.46 6.71
N ARG A 286 -8.58 -24.79 6.53
CA ARG A 286 -7.35 -25.51 6.19
C ARG A 286 -6.72 -25.01 4.89
N LYS A 287 -7.51 -24.70 3.87
CA LYS A 287 -6.99 -24.17 2.60
C LYS A 287 -6.30 -22.83 2.80
N TYR A 288 -6.94 -21.91 3.54
CA TYR A 288 -6.33 -20.62 3.83
C TYR A 288 -5.10 -20.72 4.73
N LEU A 289 -5.13 -21.56 5.75
CA LEU A 289 -4.00 -21.79 6.65
C LEU A 289 -2.79 -22.37 5.91
N ARG A 290 -2.99 -23.31 4.97
CA ARG A 290 -1.90 -23.82 4.14
C ARG A 290 -1.24 -22.73 3.29
N ILE A 291 -2.02 -21.80 2.74
CA ILE A 291 -1.47 -20.65 2.02
C ILE A 291 -0.65 -19.78 2.97
N LEU A 292 -1.16 -19.54 4.17
CA LEU A 292 -0.50 -18.70 5.18
C LEU A 292 0.80 -19.31 5.72
N GLN A 293 0.96 -20.64 5.71
CA GLN A 293 2.23 -21.30 6.06
C GLN A 293 3.40 -20.91 5.15
N HIS A 294 3.13 -20.43 3.94
CA HIS A 294 4.15 -19.96 3.01
C HIS A 294 4.46 -18.46 3.15
N THR A 295 3.87 -17.79 4.15
CA THR A 295 4.06 -16.35 4.38
C THR A 295 5.08 -16.08 5.49
N LEU A 296 5.78 -14.94 5.40
CA LEU A 296 6.83 -14.59 6.35
C LEU A 296 6.29 -14.36 7.78
N PHE A 297 5.13 -13.68 7.92
CA PHE A 297 4.65 -13.22 9.23
C PHE A 297 3.60 -14.13 9.86
N TYR A 298 2.93 -14.98 9.09
CA TYR A 298 1.82 -15.81 9.61
C TYR A 298 2.11 -17.31 9.58
N LYS A 299 3.34 -17.70 9.22
CA LYS A 299 3.74 -19.12 9.13
C LYS A 299 3.52 -19.86 10.44
N ASP A 300 4.02 -19.34 11.53
CA ASP A 300 3.98 -20.00 12.84
C ASP A 300 2.54 -20.07 13.35
N TRP A 301 1.82 -18.95 13.32
CA TRP A 301 0.40 -18.90 13.67
C TRP A 301 -0.45 -19.88 12.85
N ALA A 302 -0.22 -19.98 11.54
CA ALA A 302 -0.96 -20.89 10.66
C ALA A 302 -0.65 -22.34 10.98
N THR A 303 0.59 -22.66 11.32
CA THR A 303 1.02 -24.02 11.69
C THR A 303 0.40 -24.45 13.03
N GLU A 304 0.40 -23.60 14.03
CA GLU A 304 -0.24 -23.82 15.33
C GLU A 304 -1.76 -23.99 15.19
N THR A 305 -2.39 -23.12 14.40
CA THR A 305 -3.84 -23.17 14.15
C THR A 305 -4.23 -24.44 13.38
N LEU A 306 -3.42 -24.91 12.42
CA LEU A 306 -3.64 -26.16 11.71
C LEU A 306 -3.60 -27.37 12.66
N ALA A 307 -2.74 -27.38 13.66
CA ALA A 307 -2.66 -28.45 14.64
C ALA A 307 -3.94 -28.53 15.53
N CYS A 308 -4.65 -27.42 15.67
CA CYS A 308 -5.89 -27.36 16.45
C CYS A 308 -7.16 -27.65 15.63
N LEU A 309 -7.09 -27.67 14.29
CA LEU A 309 -8.27 -27.77 13.42
C LEU A 309 -9.09 -29.07 13.59
N ASN A 310 -8.47 -30.15 14.01
CA ASN A 310 -9.13 -31.44 14.17
C ASN A 310 -9.60 -31.69 15.62
N ASP A 311 -9.39 -30.72 16.50
CA ASP A 311 -9.73 -30.78 17.91
C ASP A 311 -10.74 -29.67 18.23
N GLU A 312 -12.01 -30.04 18.24
CA GLU A 312 -13.10 -29.08 18.47
C GLU A 312 -13.07 -28.52 19.89
N ASP A 313 -12.63 -29.30 20.85
CA ASP A 313 -12.51 -28.87 22.25
C ASP A 313 -11.42 -27.79 22.39
N ARG A 314 -10.31 -27.92 21.68
CA ARG A 314 -9.28 -26.87 21.65
C ARG A 314 -9.79 -25.58 21.03
N VAL A 315 -10.53 -25.67 19.93
CA VAL A 315 -11.12 -24.46 19.31
C VAL A 315 -12.12 -23.80 20.25
N ASN A 316 -12.94 -24.59 20.95
CA ASN A 316 -13.91 -24.07 21.92
C ASN A 316 -13.25 -23.51 23.18
N ALA A 317 -12.12 -24.07 23.60
CA ALA A 317 -11.33 -23.60 24.72
C ALA A 317 -10.52 -22.32 24.40
N HIS A 318 -10.30 -22.03 23.11
CA HIS A 318 -9.56 -20.83 22.73
C HIS A 318 -10.32 -19.56 23.16
N PRO A 319 -9.67 -18.63 23.86
CA PRO A 319 -10.35 -17.49 24.50
C PRO A 319 -11.13 -16.62 23.51
N GLU A 320 -10.58 -16.41 22.32
CA GLU A 320 -11.21 -15.61 21.27
C GLU A 320 -12.22 -16.44 20.46
N TYR A 321 -11.79 -17.56 19.86
CA TYR A 321 -12.66 -18.35 18.99
C TYR A 321 -13.84 -18.98 19.71
N GLY A 322 -13.62 -19.49 20.93
CA GLY A 322 -14.69 -20.04 21.75
C GLY A 322 -15.71 -18.98 22.18
N ARG A 323 -15.27 -17.77 22.51
CA ARG A 323 -16.17 -16.64 22.79
C ARG A 323 -16.99 -16.29 21.55
N LEU A 324 -16.36 -16.13 20.40
CA LEU A 324 -17.03 -15.75 19.15
C LEU A 324 -18.03 -16.81 18.69
N ARG A 325 -17.71 -18.10 18.82
CA ARG A 325 -18.67 -19.19 18.55
C ARG A 325 -19.95 -19.09 19.37
N ARG A 326 -19.85 -18.73 20.65
CA ARG A 326 -21.02 -18.56 21.49
C ARG A 326 -21.87 -17.34 21.10
N LEU A 327 -21.24 -16.31 20.54
CA LEU A 327 -21.90 -15.08 20.08
C LEU A 327 -22.46 -15.21 18.66
N THR A 328 -21.87 -16.07 17.83
CA THR A 328 -22.27 -16.23 16.43
C THR A 328 -23.71 -16.76 16.34
N PRO A 329 -24.60 -16.08 15.62
CA PRO A 329 -25.97 -16.55 15.43
C PRO A 329 -26.02 -17.91 14.75
N ARG A 330 -26.95 -18.77 15.21
CA ARG A 330 -27.11 -20.13 14.66
C ARG A 330 -27.73 -20.12 13.24
N THR A 331 -28.53 -19.11 12.95
CA THR A 331 -29.13 -18.89 11.64
C THR A 331 -28.30 -17.85 10.89
N ASP A 332 -28.00 -18.15 9.66
CA ASP A 332 -27.31 -17.19 8.81
C ASP A 332 -28.25 -16.01 8.52
N PHE A 333 -27.86 -14.82 8.90
CA PHE A 333 -28.59 -13.60 8.57
C PHE A 333 -27.62 -12.54 8.06
N PHE A 334 -28.10 -11.78 7.11
CA PHE A 334 -27.38 -10.67 6.55
C PHE A 334 -27.70 -9.40 7.32
N PHE A 335 -26.75 -8.94 8.12
CA PHE A 335 -26.91 -7.66 8.82
C PHE A 335 -26.54 -6.52 7.86
N ASN A 336 -27.53 -5.77 7.44
CA ASN A 336 -27.31 -4.54 6.69
C ASN A 336 -27.77 -3.35 7.52
N PRO A 337 -26.86 -2.46 7.94
CA PRO A 337 -27.21 -1.27 8.69
C PRO A 337 -28.01 -0.24 7.87
N ASP A 338 -28.07 -0.42 6.53
CA ASP A 338 -28.81 0.47 5.66
C ASP A 338 -30.20 -0.12 5.29
N PRO A 339 -31.30 0.43 5.83
CA PRO A 339 -32.64 -0.11 5.61
C PRO A 339 -33.10 -0.02 4.14
N VAL A 340 -32.50 0.83 3.33
CA VAL A 340 -32.87 1.01 1.90
C VAL A 340 -32.45 -0.18 1.05
N SER A 341 -31.30 -0.80 1.32
CA SER A 341 -30.88 -1.97 0.56
C SER A 341 -31.68 -3.23 0.89
N TYR A 342 -32.32 -3.29 2.04
CA TYR A 342 -33.21 -4.41 2.42
C TYR A 342 -34.52 -4.43 1.59
N THR A 343 -35.04 -3.27 1.23
CA THR A 343 -36.22 -3.16 0.39
C THR A 343 -35.96 -3.54 -1.08
N HIS A 344 -34.76 -3.26 -1.57
CA HIS A 344 -34.36 -3.65 -2.93
C HIS A 344 -34.15 -5.16 -3.07
N LEU A 345 -33.57 -5.84 -2.09
CA LEU A 345 -33.42 -7.30 -2.12
C LEU A 345 -34.78 -8.01 -2.09
N ARG A 346 -35.71 -7.59 -1.24
CA ARG A 346 -37.07 -8.12 -1.24
C ARG A 346 -37.84 -7.83 -2.54
N ALA A 347 -37.63 -6.69 -3.16
CA ALA A 347 -38.31 -6.36 -4.45
C ALA A 347 -37.77 -7.25 -5.60
N HIS A 348 -36.54 -7.73 -5.54
CA HIS A 348 -36.01 -8.68 -6.52
C HIS A 348 -36.46 -10.13 -6.27
N GLU A 349 -36.68 -10.53 -5.03
CA GLU A 349 -37.22 -11.87 -4.70
C GLU A 349 -38.68 -12.01 -5.09
N THR A 350 -39.49 -10.99 -4.88
CA THR A 350 -40.94 -11.00 -5.29
C THR A 350 -41.14 -11.01 -6.81
N ARG A 351 -40.19 -10.54 -7.60
CA ARG A 351 -40.24 -10.64 -9.08
C ARG A 351 -39.88 -12.03 -9.62
N ARG A 352 -39.28 -12.90 -8.86
CA ARG A 352 -38.94 -14.29 -9.27
C ARG A 352 -40.03 -15.32 -8.96
N HIS A 353 -41.08 -14.91 -8.25
CA HIS A 353 -42.20 -15.77 -7.86
C HIS A 353 -43.52 -15.35 -8.46
N LEU A 354 -43.55 -14.47 -9.44
CA LEU A 354 -44.64 -14.15 -10.36
C LEU A 354 -44.25 -14.53 -11.78
#